data_e1da8c438cef4a8bb3239f26ebf5718e
#
_entry.id   e1da8c438cef4a8bb3239f26ebf5718e
#
_cell.length_a   1.000
_cell.length_b   1.000
_cell.length_c   1.000
_cell.angle_alpha   90.00
_cell.angle_beta   90.00
_cell.angle_gamma   90.00
#
_symmetry.space_group_name_H-M   'P 1'
#
loop_
_entity.id
_entity.type
_entity.pdbx_description
1 polymer ?
#
loop_
_entity_poly.entity_id
_entity_poly.type
_entity_poly.pdbx_seq_one_letter_code
_entity_poly.pdbx_strand_id
1 'polypeptide(L)'
;MRVRVGNRIRFCTTLLAGAAALTLGGEVAREASWKLGATAKASPQTPAHPPSTPAAGPLAEPKSLKQVGVPVEATRAAVPADNPQTPEKIALGKKLFFDGRLSVDGTVACSTCHDPARAFTDGRPVSIGVKGRVGQRNAPTVLNAFYNKTQFWDGRVKTLEEQAALPIANSSEMGQPNLDATVAQVAPLPEYQQAFRRVFGRPPNGLDLVRAIASYERSQFSFDSPFDHFIAGDRNAISDSAKRGWELFNTRARCNKCHALTEEKRDATYFTDNDFHNIGIGIIRHDVVALACQAESLINSGNATAIDHAAIQTDMSALGRFLITKKDADIASFKTPDLRNVLITAPYFHDGSQETLWDVMDHYNKGDGIHNPYLDEDMQPLALSEGEIDDVVALLSTLTSAQYTEQGVKELERQRE
;
A
#
# COMPACT_ATOMS: atom_id res chain seq x y z
N MET A 1 -11.80 -21.30 -26.73
CA MET A 1 -11.06 -20.94 -27.98
C MET A 1 -10.01 -19.91 -27.53
N ARG A 2 -8.77 -20.34 -27.26
CA ARG A 2 -7.70 -19.48 -26.76
C ARG A 2 -7.26 -18.49 -27.83
N VAL A 3 -7.62 -17.23 -27.72
CA VAL A 3 -7.05 -16.18 -28.57
C VAL A 3 -5.67 -15.86 -28.00
N ARG A 4 -4.62 -16.11 -28.76
CA ARG A 4 -3.24 -15.74 -28.38
C ARG A 4 -3.14 -14.21 -28.30
N VAL A 5 -3.07 -13.69 -27.08
CA VAL A 5 -2.93 -12.26 -26.76
C VAL A 5 -1.56 -11.70 -27.23
N GLY A 6 -0.59 -12.55 -27.56
CA GLY A 6 0.79 -12.18 -27.88
C GLY A 6 1.05 -11.33 -29.14
N ASN A 7 0.02 -10.87 -29.86
CA ASN A 7 0.23 -10.12 -31.11
C ASN A 7 -0.31 -8.68 -31.13
N ARG A 8 -0.96 -8.19 -30.07
CA ARG A 8 -1.60 -6.86 -30.12
C ARG A 8 -0.69 -5.70 -29.77
N ILE A 9 0.28 -5.86 -28.88
CA ILE A 9 1.24 -4.79 -28.55
C ILE A 9 2.30 -4.57 -29.62
N ARG A 10 2.59 -5.57 -30.48
CA ARG A 10 3.45 -5.38 -31.66
C ARG A 10 2.91 -4.34 -32.68
N PHE A 11 1.67 -3.90 -32.56
CA PHE A 11 1.09 -2.84 -33.41
C PHE A 11 1.43 -1.41 -32.95
N CYS A 12 1.99 -1.19 -31.76
CA CYS A 12 2.35 0.15 -31.28
C CYS A 12 3.50 0.78 -32.10
N THR A 13 4.37 -0.05 -32.66
CA THR A 13 5.51 0.39 -33.47
C THR A 13 5.14 0.92 -34.86
N THR A 14 3.91 0.69 -35.34
CA THR A 14 3.50 1.06 -36.71
C THR A 14 2.70 2.37 -36.77
N LEU A 15 2.18 2.88 -35.66
CA LEU A 15 1.37 4.12 -35.61
C LEU A 15 2.16 5.39 -35.30
N LEU A 16 3.42 5.30 -34.85
CA LEU A 16 4.26 6.45 -34.50
C LEU A 16 5.04 7.06 -35.68
N ALA A 17 4.93 6.51 -36.88
CA ALA A 17 5.62 7.04 -38.07
C ALA A 17 4.90 8.22 -38.78
N GLY A 18 3.75 8.66 -38.26
CA GLY A 18 2.88 9.62 -38.95
C GLY A 18 2.71 11.00 -38.30
N ALA A 19 3.32 11.30 -37.16
CA ALA A 19 3.12 12.59 -36.47
C ALA A 19 4.43 13.19 -35.95
N ALA A 20 5.34 13.53 -36.82
CA ALA A 20 6.52 14.34 -36.49
C ALA A 20 6.49 15.60 -37.28
N ALA A 21 5.88 16.65 -36.76
CA ALA A 21 6.25 18.05 -36.98
C ALA A 21 5.33 18.98 -36.16
N LEU A 22 5.73 19.34 -34.95
CA LEU A 22 5.40 20.65 -34.38
C LEU A 22 6.44 20.96 -33.31
N THR A 23 7.28 21.92 -33.63
CA THR A 23 8.32 22.51 -32.82
C THR A 23 7.75 23.27 -31.63
N LEU A 24 8.29 22.98 -30.44
CA LEU A 24 8.31 23.98 -29.35
C LEU A 24 9.70 23.97 -28.71
N GLY A 25 10.31 25.12 -28.73
CA GLY A 25 11.63 25.37 -28.20
C GLY A 25 11.64 25.55 -26.68
N GLY A 26 12.79 25.25 -26.12
CA GLY A 26 13.39 25.94 -24.98
C GLY A 26 12.97 25.47 -23.59
N GLU A 27 13.76 24.65 -22.95
CA GLU A 27 14.59 25.00 -21.79
C GLU A 27 15.26 23.76 -21.25
N VAL A 28 16.58 23.80 -21.18
CA VAL A 28 17.44 22.71 -20.73
C VAL A 28 17.40 22.71 -19.20
N ALA A 29 16.62 21.80 -18.60
CA ALA A 29 16.75 21.45 -17.19
C ALA A 29 17.82 20.38 -17.05
N ARG A 30 18.86 20.67 -16.26
CA ARG A 30 19.97 19.78 -15.94
C ARG A 30 19.44 18.52 -15.22
N GLU A 31 19.74 17.39 -15.81
CA GLU A 31 19.49 16.07 -15.24
C GLU A 31 20.24 15.87 -13.92
N ALA A 32 19.50 15.60 -12.86
CA ALA A 32 20.04 15.01 -11.64
C ALA A 32 19.78 13.50 -11.69
N SER A 33 20.79 12.75 -12.12
CA SER A 33 20.72 11.28 -12.14
C SER A 33 20.81 10.70 -10.73
N TRP A 34 19.73 10.07 -10.26
CA TRP A 34 19.72 9.22 -9.07
C TRP A 34 20.28 7.85 -9.43
N LYS A 35 21.60 7.69 -9.31
CA LYS A 35 22.17 6.39 -9.08
C LYS A 35 22.20 6.19 -7.57
N LEU A 36 21.45 5.22 -7.06
CA LEU A 36 21.76 4.58 -5.80
C LEU A 36 23.17 4.01 -5.94
N GLY A 37 24.15 4.80 -5.49
CA GLY A 37 25.55 4.42 -5.54
C GLY A 37 25.80 3.24 -4.63
N ALA A 38 25.89 2.05 -5.21
CA ALA A 38 26.62 0.97 -4.59
C ALA A 38 28.10 1.35 -4.60
N THR A 39 28.76 1.10 -3.44
CA THR A 39 30.18 1.18 -3.21
C THR A 39 30.79 2.56 -2.90
N ALA A 40 30.54 3.04 -1.67
CA ALA A 40 31.57 3.79 -0.97
C ALA A 40 32.55 2.77 -0.36
N LYS A 41 33.79 2.77 -0.79
CA LYS A 41 34.88 2.03 -0.14
C LYS A 41 35.01 2.49 1.30
N ALA A 42 34.84 1.56 2.24
CA ALA A 42 35.03 1.80 3.66
C ALA A 42 36.43 2.28 3.96
N SER A 43 36.56 3.45 4.54
CA SER A 43 37.74 3.84 5.30
C SER A 43 37.80 3.05 6.61
N PRO A 44 38.96 2.71 7.16
CA PRO A 44 39.10 1.90 8.36
C PRO A 44 38.44 2.63 9.55
N GLN A 45 37.40 2.05 10.10
CA GLN A 45 36.72 2.55 11.28
C GLN A 45 37.48 2.17 12.53
N THR A 46 37.71 3.14 13.38
CA THR A 46 38.10 2.97 14.79
C THR A 46 37.07 2.01 15.47
N PRO A 47 37.52 1.10 16.36
CA PRO A 47 36.58 0.15 16.96
C PRO A 47 35.47 0.87 17.72
N ALA A 48 34.27 0.69 17.25
CA ALA A 48 33.07 1.16 17.94
C ALA A 48 32.94 0.42 19.27
N HIS A 49 32.55 1.14 20.31
CA HIS A 49 32.10 0.54 21.57
C HIS A 49 31.12 -0.60 21.30
N PRO A 50 31.17 -1.71 22.08
CA PRO A 50 30.19 -2.77 21.94
C PRO A 50 28.79 -2.18 22.01
N PRO A 51 27.88 -2.59 21.12
CA PRO A 51 26.52 -2.11 21.17
C PRO A 51 25.97 -2.43 22.55
N SER A 52 25.49 -1.39 23.25
CA SER A 52 24.69 -1.59 24.45
C SER A 52 23.59 -2.59 24.11
N THR A 53 23.48 -3.63 24.92
CA THR A 53 22.47 -4.69 24.81
C THR A 53 21.12 -4.05 24.46
N PRO A 54 20.42 -4.46 23.39
CA PRO A 54 19.13 -3.89 23.08
C PRO A 54 18.21 -4.16 24.26
N ALA A 55 17.80 -3.10 24.94
CA ALA A 55 16.77 -3.21 25.95
C ALA A 55 15.49 -3.67 25.24
N ALA A 56 14.91 -4.76 25.74
CA ALA A 56 13.61 -5.32 25.40
C ALA A 56 13.41 -5.58 23.91
N GLY A 57 12.94 -6.76 23.56
CA GLY A 57 12.75 -7.30 22.23
C GLY A 57 12.17 -6.39 21.16
N PRO A 58 12.15 -6.83 19.90
CA PRO A 58 11.76 -5.99 18.78
C PRO A 58 10.38 -5.40 19.02
N LEU A 59 10.29 -4.08 18.95
CA LEU A 59 9.03 -3.34 19.16
C LEU A 59 8.05 -3.47 17.98
N ALA A 60 8.39 -4.31 17.02
CA ALA A 60 7.45 -4.88 16.09
C ALA A 60 6.70 -6.08 16.70
N GLU A 61 6.91 -6.41 17.96
CA GLU A 61 6.05 -7.35 18.68
C GLU A 61 4.78 -6.64 19.17
N PRO A 62 3.65 -7.36 19.22
CA PRO A 62 2.41 -6.80 19.76
C PRO A 62 2.62 -6.35 21.20
N LYS A 63 1.91 -5.31 21.60
CA LYS A 63 1.94 -4.76 22.97
C LYS A 63 1.60 -5.81 24.04
N SER A 64 0.98 -6.90 23.63
CA SER A 64 0.68 -8.07 24.45
C SER A 64 0.71 -9.33 23.60
N LEU A 65 1.51 -10.31 23.97
CA LEU A 65 1.45 -11.67 23.39
C LEU A 65 0.12 -12.39 23.69
N LYS A 66 -0.80 -11.74 24.41
CA LYS A 66 -2.16 -12.23 24.64
C LYS A 66 -3.14 -11.85 23.53
N GLN A 67 -2.73 -11.01 22.57
CA GLN A 67 -3.56 -10.71 21.42
C GLN A 67 -3.71 -11.94 20.55
N VAL A 68 -4.94 -12.31 20.24
CA VAL A 68 -5.26 -13.45 19.39
C VAL A 68 -4.98 -13.11 17.92
N GLY A 69 -4.42 -14.06 17.18
CA GLY A 69 -4.19 -13.94 15.73
C GLY A 69 -2.90 -13.23 15.32
N VAL A 70 -2.05 -12.80 16.27
CA VAL A 70 -0.77 -12.14 15.94
C VAL A 70 0.29 -13.17 15.55
N PRO A 71 0.87 -13.07 14.35
CA PRO A 71 1.92 -13.98 13.89
C PRO A 71 3.30 -13.51 14.39
N VAL A 72 3.64 -13.83 15.62
CA VAL A 72 4.84 -13.33 16.32
C VAL A 72 6.12 -13.56 15.52
N GLU A 73 6.31 -14.74 14.93
CA GLU A 73 7.51 -15.04 14.16
C GLU A 73 7.61 -14.26 12.86
N ALA A 74 6.50 -14.14 12.13
CA ALA A 74 6.46 -13.30 10.92
C ALA A 74 6.69 -11.82 11.26
N THR A 75 6.17 -11.37 12.41
CA THR A 75 6.41 -10.02 12.93
C THR A 75 7.90 -9.78 13.20
N ARG A 76 8.58 -10.73 13.83
CA ARG A 76 10.03 -10.65 14.05
C ARG A 76 10.81 -10.67 12.74
N ALA A 77 10.43 -11.55 11.81
CA ALA A 77 11.08 -11.68 10.51
C ALA A 77 10.92 -10.42 9.63
N ALA A 78 9.88 -9.62 9.86
CA ALA A 78 9.64 -8.37 9.13
C ALA A 78 10.53 -7.20 9.59
N VAL A 79 11.35 -7.38 10.63
CA VAL A 79 12.32 -6.37 11.09
C VAL A 79 13.63 -6.55 10.32
N PRO A 80 14.05 -5.58 9.46
CA PRO A 80 15.31 -5.67 8.74
C PRO A 80 16.50 -5.63 9.69
N ALA A 81 17.52 -6.43 9.41
CA ALA A 81 18.74 -6.47 10.23
C ALA A 81 19.49 -5.13 10.26
N ASP A 82 19.41 -4.35 9.19
CA ASP A 82 20.02 -3.03 9.06
C ASP A 82 19.14 -1.88 9.57
N ASN A 83 17.89 -2.18 9.98
CA ASN A 83 16.99 -1.24 10.64
C ASN A 83 16.28 -1.86 11.85
N PRO A 84 17.03 -2.26 12.90
CA PRO A 84 16.43 -2.85 14.10
C PRO A 84 15.52 -1.86 14.80
N GLN A 85 14.42 -2.39 15.36
CA GLN A 85 13.43 -1.60 16.10
C GLN A 85 13.94 -1.23 17.49
N THR A 86 13.74 0.04 17.90
CA THR A 86 13.91 0.50 19.29
C THR A 86 12.79 1.48 19.66
N PRO A 87 12.44 1.64 20.97
CA PRO A 87 11.44 2.60 21.42
C PRO A 87 11.71 4.01 20.92
N GLU A 88 12.98 4.43 21.01
CA GLU A 88 13.39 5.77 20.65
C GLU A 88 13.28 6.01 19.14
N LYS A 89 13.59 5.00 18.32
CA LYS A 89 13.45 5.08 16.86
C LYS A 89 11.99 5.15 16.46
N ILE A 90 11.13 4.34 17.06
CA ILE A 90 9.67 4.38 16.82
C ILE A 90 9.12 5.75 17.24
N ALA A 91 9.53 6.29 18.39
CA ALA A 91 9.09 7.62 18.84
C ALA A 91 9.55 8.73 17.88
N LEU A 92 10.78 8.65 17.34
CA LEU A 92 11.26 9.56 16.32
C LEU A 92 10.45 9.41 15.03
N GLY A 93 10.21 8.17 14.58
CA GLY A 93 9.39 7.88 13.39
C GLY A 93 7.98 8.41 13.53
N LYS A 94 7.34 8.21 14.69
CA LYS A 94 6.04 8.81 14.99
C LYS A 94 6.07 10.32 14.85
N LYS A 95 7.07 11.00 15.45
CA LYS A 95 7.20 12.45 15.35
C LYS A 95 7.31 12.91 13.90
N LEU A 96 8.11 12.23 13.07
CA LEU A 96 8.27 12.52 11.65
C LEU A 96 6.98 12.27 10.86
N PHE A 97 6.28 11.17 11.14
CA PHE A 97 5.04 10.79 10.46
C PHE A 97 3.92 11.84 10.63
N PHE A 98 3.90 12.56 11.75
CA PHE A 98 2.93 13.61 12.04
C PHE A 98 3.43 15.03 11.74
N ASP A 99 4.63 15.19 11.19
CA ASP A 99 5.22 16.51 10.98
C ASP A 99 5.02 17.02 9.56
N GLY A 100 4.14 18.01 9.39
CA GLY A 100 3.88 18.64 8.10
C GLY A 100 5.11 19.33 7.49
N ARG A 101 6.11 19.69 8.30
CA ARG A 101 7.36 20.32 7.84
C ARG A 101 8.19 19.43 6.93
N LEU A 102 7.83 18.15 6.79
CA LEU A 102 8.43 17.25 5.80
C LEU A 102 7.96 17.56 4.38
N SER A 103 6.82 18.22 4.20
CA SER A 103 6.35 18.67 2.88
C SER A 103 6.93 20.02 2.47
N VAL A 104 6.89 20.33 1.18
CA VAL A 104 7.50 21.52 0.61
C VAL A 104 6.94 22.83 1.17
N ASP A 105 5.65 22.85 1.54
CA ASP A 105 4.95 24.03 2.05
C ASP A 105 4.54 23.91 3.54
N GLY A 106 4.90 22.80 4.19
CA GLY A 106 4.62 22.56 5.60
C GLY A 106 3.18 22.12 5.91
N THR A 107 2.36 21.83 4.90
CA THR A 107 0.92 21.59 5.06
C THR A 107 0.52 20.11 5.11
N VAL A 108 1.37 19.21 4.59
CA VAL A 108 1.08 17.78 4.46
C VAL A 108 2.07 16.94 5.25
N ALA A 109 1.55 16.08 6.13
CA ALA A 109 2.30 15.03 6.82
C ALA A 109 1.86 13.65 6.30
N CYS A 110 2.57 12.57 6.65
CA CYS A 110 2.10 11.21 6.34
C CYS A 110 0.71 10.97 6.93
N SER A 111 0.47 11.45 8.16
CA SER A 111 -0.83 11.37 8.84
C SER A 111 -1.97 12.15 8.16
N THR A 112 -1.69 13.00 7.18
CA THR A 112 -2.73 13.69 6.42
C THR A 112 -3.51 12.73 5.53
N CYS A 113 -2.82 11.73 4.93
CA CYS A 113 -3.41 10.68 4.10
C CYS A 113 -3.56 9.35 4.88
N HIS A 114 -2.84 9.21 6.00
CA HIS A 114 -2.85 7.99 6.83
C HIS A 114 -3.23 8.34 8.28
N ASP A 115 -4.49 8.79 8.48
CA ASP A 115 -5.01 9.19 9.78
C ASP A 115 -5.28 7.96 10.68
N PRO A 116 -4.63 7.83 11.86
CA PRO A 116 -4.90 6.73 12.78
C PRO A 116 -6.35 6.62 13.23
N ALA A 117 -7.09 7.74 13.28
CA ALA A 117 -8.51 7.74 13.63
C ALA A 117 -9.40 7.11 12.53
N ARG A 118 -8.85 6.92 11.33
CA ARG A 118 -9.50 6.28 10.17
C ARG A 118 -8.76 5.01 9.74
N ALA A 119 -8.24 4.26 10.70
CA ALA A 119 -7.42 3.08 10.44
C ALA A 119 -6.25 3.35 9.47
N PHE A 120 -5.62 4.51 9.58
CA PHE A 120 -4.51 4.94 8.71
C PHE A 120 -4.87 5.05 7.22
N THR A 121 -6.10 5.49 6.91
CA THR A 121 -6.54 5.98 5.59
C THR A 121 -6.99 7.43 5.72
N ASP A 122 -7.41 8.09 4.62
CA ASP A 122 -7.97 9.44 4.67
C ASP A 122 -9.50 9.47 4.46
N GLY A 123 -10.12 8.31 4.17
CA GLY A 123 -11.55 8.18 3.91
C GLY A 123 -12.00 8.89 2.62
N ARG A 124 -11.09 9.06 1.64
CA ARG A 124 -11.35 9.69 0.35
C ARG A 124 -11.12 8.70 -0.77
N PRO A 125 -11.81 8.83 -1.92
CA PRO A 125 -11.49 8.03 -3.10
C PRO A 125 -10.01 8.13 -3.48
N VAL A 126 -9.48 9.35 -3.51
CA VAL A 126 -8.07 9.65 -3.78
C VAL A 126 -7.57 10.77 -2.88
N SER A 127 -6.31 10.70 -2.50
CA SER A 127 -5.71 11.65 -1.55
C SER A 127 -5.46 13.03 -2.16
N ILE A 128 -5.43 14.04 -1.29
CA ILE A 128 -5.13 15.43 -1.63
C ILE A 128 -3.82 15.82 -0.95
N GLY A 129 -2.80 16.15 -1.74
CA GLY A 129 -1.50 16.58 -1.27
C GLY A 129 -1.31 18.09 -1.26
N VAL A 130 -0.04 18.51 -1.28
CA VAL A 130 0.36 19.94 -1.25
C VAL A 130 -0.33 20.76 -2.33
N LYS A 131 -0.69 22.00 -1.98
CA LYS A 131 -1.37 22.92 -2.89
C LYS A 131 -2.70 22.40 -3.46
N GLY A 132 -3.36 21.47 -2.76
CA GLY A 132 -4.62 20.87 -3.19
C GLY A 132 -4.51 19.94 -4.41
N ARG A 133 -3.33 19.46 -4.73
CA ARG A 133 -3.13 18.50 -5.83
C ARG A 133 -3.74 17.16 -5.50
N VAL A 134 -4.43 16.58 -6.45
CA VAL A 134 -5.17 15.33 -6.31
C VAL A 134 -4.38 14.19 -6.96
N GLY A 135 -4.21 13.09 -6.25
CA GLY A 135 -3.64 11.84 -6.78
C GLY A 135 -4.64 11.03 -7.59
N GLN A 136 -4.22 9.86 -8.06
CA GLN A 136 -5.05 8.90 -8.82
C GLN A 136 -5.28 7.59 -8.04
N ARG A 137 -4.80 7.51 -6.81
CA ARG A 137 -4.85 6.30 -5.99
C ARG A 137 -5.45 6.57 -4.62
N ASN A 138 -6.22 5.61 -4.16
CA ASN A 138 -6.69 5.55 -2.77
C ASN A 138 -5.50 5.33 -1.82
N ALA A 139 -5.53 5.96 -0.64
CA ALA A 139 -4.54 5.76 0.40
C ALA A 139 -4.76 4.41 1.13
N PRO A 140 -3.92 3.40 0.91
CA PRO A 140 -4.05 2.13 1.62
C PRO A 140 -3.70 2.31 3.10
N THR A 141 -4.28 1.47 3.95
CA THR A 141 -3.93 1.48 5.37
C THR A 141 -2.45 1.15 5.62
N VAL A 142 -1.86 1.80 6.64
CA VAL A 142 -0.53 1.46 7.17
C VAL A 142 -0.59 0.27 8.13
N LEU A 143 -1.78 -0.07 8.64
CA LEU A 143 -1.94 -1.20 9.54
C LEU A 143 -1.43 -2.48 8.88
N ASN A 144 -0.58 -3.19 9.57
CA ASN A 144 0.03 -4.44 9.11
C ASN A 144 0.84 -4.34 7.79
N ALA A 145 1.13 -3.13 7.27
CA ALA A 145 1.81 -2.95 5.98
C ALA A 145 3.19 -3.62 5.91
N PHE A 146 3.82 -3.90 7.05
CA PHE A 146 5.12 -4.60 7.12
C PHE A 146 5.05 -6.09 6.70
N TYR A 147 3.85 -6.67 6.57
CA TYR A 147 3.65 -8.01 6.03
C TYR A 147 3.56 -8.04 4.50
N ASN A 148 3.36 -6.90 3.86
CA ASN A 148 3.32 -6.84 2.42
C ASN A 148 4.67 -7.25 1.82
N LYS A 149 4.68 -8.15 0.84
CA LYS A 149 5.88 -8.50 0.07
C LYS A 149 6.41 -7.32 -0.76
N THR A 150 5.50 -6.43 -1.17
CA THR A 150 5.80 -5.19 -1.88
C THR A 150 4.86 -4.10 -1.43
N GLN A 151 5.29 -2.84 -1.52
CA GLN A 151 4.50 -1.69 -1.11
C GLN A 151 3.86 -1.00 -2.33
N PHE A 152 2.84 -0.18 -2.08
CA PHE A 152 1.93 0.41 -3.06
C PHE A 152 1.01 -0.60 -3.75
N TRP A 153 -0.03 -0.09 -4.41
CA TRP A 153 -0.99 -0.89 -5.16
C TRP A 153 -0.36 -1.65 -6.35
N ASP A 154 0.69 -1.09 -6.95
CA ASP A 154 1.43 -1.66 -8.09
C ASP A 154 2.69 -2.43 -7.68
N GLY A 155 3.04 -2.42 -6.40
CA GLY A 155 4.18 -3.16 -5.87
C GLY A 155 5.55 -2.65 -6.34
N ARG A 156 5.69 -1.35 -6.63
CA ARG A 156 6.89 -0.77 -7.24
C ARG A 156 8.11 -0.71 -6.32
N VAL A 157 7.94 -0.88 -5.01
CA VAL A 157 9.06 -1.00 -4.04
C VAL A 157 8.82 -2.16 -3.07
N LYS A 158 9.88 -2.61 -2.40
CA LYS A 158 9.83 -3.82 -1.58
C LYS A 158 9.72 -3.54 -0.08
N THR A 159 10.32 -2.46 0.40
CA THR A 159 10.44 -2.18 1.84
C THR A 159 9.64 -0.94 2.24
N LEU A 160 9.33 -0.81 3.53
CA LEU A 160 8.71 0.39 4.08
C LEU A 160 9.67 1.59 3.99
N GLU A 161 10.98 1.35 4.11
CA GLU A 161 12.00 2.38 3.97
C GLU A 161 12.02 2.98 2.55
N GLU A 162 11.93 2.15 1.53
CA GLU A 162 11.81 2.59 0.13
C GLU A 162 10.47 3.31 -0.10
N GLN A 163 9.38 2.79 0.48
CA GLN A 163 8.06 3.37 0.35
C GLN A 163 8.01 4.78 0.94
N ALA A 164 8.50 4.96 2.19
CA ALA A 164 8.45 6.25 2.88
C ALA A 164 9.20 7.39 2.14
N ALA A 165 10.15 7.05 1.28
CA ALA A 165 10.90 8.03 0.49
C ALA A 165 10.07 8.66 -0.64
N LEU A 166 9.19 7.88 -1.29
CA LEU A 166 8.52 8.28 -2.53
C LEU A 166 7.45 9.36 -2.33
N PRO A 167 6.53 9.28 -1.36
CA PRO A 167 5.55 10.34 -1.11
C PRO A 167 6.19 11.69 -0.78
N ILE A 168 7.33 11.68 -0.10
CA ILE A 168 8.08 12.90 0.24
C ILE A 168 8.50 13.65 -1.04
N ALA A 169 9.01 12.92 -2.03
CA ALA A 169 9.49 13.49 -3.29
C ALA A 169 8.40 13.61 -4.36
N ASN A 170 7.19 13.09 -4.13
CA ASN A 170 6.11 13.15 -5.10
C ASN A 170 5.43 14.52 -5.09
N SER A 171 5.37 15.15 -6.28
CA SER A 171 4.86 16.52 -6.42
C SER A 171 3.37 16.66 -6.12
N SER A 172 2.58 15.60 -6.21
CA SER A 172 1.15 15.59 -5.85
C SER A 172 0.88 15.18 -4.41
N GLU A 173 1.90 14.73 -3.67
CA GLU A 173 1.79 14.30 -2.28
C GLU A 173 2.46 15.33 -1.36
N MET A 174 3.75 15.19 -1.03
CA MET A 174 4.47 16.10 -0.14
C MET A 174 5.34 17.14 -0.88
N GLY A 175 5.60 16.96 -2.17
CA GLY A 175 6.13 17.95 -3.10
C GLY A 175 7.58 18.35 -2.94
N GLN A 176 8.38 17.66 -2.14
CA GLN A 176 9.81 17.96 -2.02
C GLN A 176 10.56 17.56 -3.30
N PRO A 177 11.61 18.29 -3.67
CA PRO A 177 12.42 17.89 -4.83
C PRO A 177 13.19 16.57 -4.60
N ASN A 178 13.52 16.26 -3.36
CA ASN A 178 14.22 15.06 -2.93
C ASN A 178 14.28 14.97 -1.39
N LEU A 179 14.81 13.86 -0.85
CA LEU A 179 14.98 13.67 0.59
C LEU A 179 15.95 14.67 1.22
N ASP A 180 16.99 15.11 0.51
CA ASP A 180 17.97 16.05 1.06
C ASP A 180 17.32 17.43 1.32
N ALA A 181 16.37 17.84 0.50
CA ALA A 181 15.60 19.07 0.75
C ALA A 181 14.77 18.96 2.04
N THR A 182 14.15 17.79 2.27
CA THR A 182 13.43 17.52 3.53
C THR A 182 14.38 17.54 4.73
N VAL A 183 15.54 16.91 4.60
CA VAL A 183 16.56 16.93 5.65
C VAL A 183 17.03 18.35 5.94
N ALA A 184 17.23 19.19 4.91
CA ALA A 184 17.62 20.58 5.08
C ALA A 184 16.59 21.40 5.88
N GLN A 185 15.31 21.05 5.80
CA GLN A 185 14.24 21.70 6.60
C GLN A 185 14.25 21.27 8.07
N VAL A 186 14.51 20.00 8.38
CA VAL A 186 14.42 19.47 9.74
C VAL A 186 15.76 19.47 10.49
N ALA A 187 16.90 19.37 9.79
CA ALA A 187 18.23 19.31 10.40
C ALA A 187 18.60 20.53 11.26
N PRO A 188 18.17 21.77 10.95
CA PRO A 188 18.44 22.91 11.83
C PRO A 188 17.65 22.88 13.14
N LEU A 189 16.61 22.08 13.27
CA LEU A 189 15.73 22.06 14.43
C LEU A 189 16.37 21.29 15.59
N PRO A 190 16.58 21.93 16.76
CA PRO A 190 17.30 21.31 17.89
C PRO A 190 16.71 19.99 18.35
N GLU A 191 15.38 19.88 18.33
CA GLU A 191 14.66 18.66 18.71
C GLU A 191 14.96 17.48 17.76
N TYR A 192 15.17 17.71 16.46
CA TYR A 192 15.58 16.66 15.51
C TYR A 192 17.08 16.35 15.62
N GLN A 193 17.93 17.36 15.76
CA GLN A 193 19.35 17.13 15.99
C GLN A 193 19.57 16.23 17.20
N GLN A 194 18.90 16.51 18.32
CA GLN A 194 19.02 15.71 19.53
C GLN A 194 18.47 14.28 19.34
N ALA A 195 17.29 14.17 18.72
CA ALA A 195 16.64 12.88 18.52
C ALA A 195 17.45 11.97 17.59
N PHE A 196 17.94 12.47 16.43
CA PHE A 196 18.75 11.69 15.50
C PHE A 196 20.09 11.28 16.12
N ARG A 197 20.76 12.19 16.87
CA ARG A 197 22.01 11.82 17.59
C ARG A 197 21.76 10.73 18.62
N ARG A 198 20.63 10.76 19.32
CA ARG A 198 20.27 9.73 20.32
C ARG A 198 19.98 8.40 19.65
N VAL A 199 19.24 8.37 18.53
CA VAL A 199 18.79 7.16 17.87
C VAL A 199 19.85 6.56 16.96
N PHE A 200 20.55 7.40 16.18
CA PHE A 200 21.47 6.97 15.13
C PHE A 200 22.94 7.36 15.38
N GLY A 201 23.24 8.09 16.47
CA GLY A 201 24.59 8.55 16.78
C GLY A 201 25.12 9.66 15.86
N ARG A 202 24.30 10.21 14.97
CA ARG A 202 24.69 11.18 13.94
C ARG A 202 23.58 12.20 13.62
N PRO A 203 23.90 13.31 12.93
CA PRO A 203 22.90 14.28 12.49
C PRO A 203 21.85 13.69 11.54
N PRO A 204 20.70 14.35 11.35
CA PRO A 204 19.67 13.97 10.38
C PRO A 204 20.24 13.76 8.97
N ASN A 205 19.80 12.69 8.31
CA ASN A 205 20.04 12.41 6.90
C ASN A 205 18.85 11.66 6.32
N GLY A 206 18.74 11.57 4.98
CA GLY A 206 17.57 11.00 4.31
C GLY A 206 17.35 9.53 4.64
N LEU A 207 18.41 8.72 4.70
CA LEU A 207 18.29 7.29 5.00
C LEU A 207 17.75 7.05 6.42
N ASP A 208 18.28 7.75 7.43
CA ASP A 208 17.84 7.60 8.81
C ASP A 208 16.42 8.16 9.02
N LEU A 209 16.03 9.18 8.24
CA LEU A 209 14.69 9.74 8.26
C LEU A 209 13.67 8.68 7.85
N VAL A 210 13.85 8.05 6.69
CA VAL A 210 12.93 6.99 6.22
C VAL A 210 12.99 5.73 7.08
N ARG A 211 14.16 5.37 7.63
CA ARG A 211 14.30 4.29 8.61
C ARG A 211 13.49 4.52 9.88
N ALA A 212 13.45 5.74 10.37
CA ALA A 212 12.66 6.08 11.54
C ALA A 212 11.15 6.01 11.22
N ILE A 213 10.71 6.58 10.08
CA ILE A 213 9.30 6.50 9.64
C ILE A 213 8.88 5.04 9.51
N ALA A 214 9.63 4.23 8.76
CA ALA A 214 9.37 2.80 8.57
C ALA A 214 9.32 2.03 9.90
N SER A 215 10.13 2.42 10.88
CA SER A 215 10.08 1.82 12.21
C SER A 215 8.79 2.12 12.96
N TYR A 216 8.22 3.32 12.79
CA TYR A 216 6.90 3.64 13.33
C TYR A 216 5.80 2.88 12.60
N GLU A 217 5.80 2.87 11.27
CA GLU A 217 4.82 2.11 10.46
C GLU A 217 4.84 0.63 10.81
N ARG A 218 6.03 0.04 10.96
CA ARG A 218 6.23 -1.36 11.35
C ARG A 218 5.71 -1.67 12.75
N SER A 219 5.48 -0.68 13.58
CA SER A 219 4.88 -0.84 14.91
C SER A 219 3.34 -0.74 14.90
N GLN A 220 2.72 -0.52 13.74
CA GLN A 220 1.26 -0.38 13.64
C GLN A 220 0.63 -1.75 13.36
N PHE A 221 0.27 -2.44 14.44
CA PHE A 221 -0.42 -3.74 14.40
C PHE A 221 -1.92 -3.58 14.54
N SER A 222 -2.67 -4.45 13.86
CA SER A 222 -4.10 -4.55 14.05
C SER A 222 -4.57 -6.00 13.88
N PHE A 223 -4.75 -6.66 15.00
CA PHE A 223 -5.22 -8.02 15.19
C PHE A 223 -6.23 -8.05 16.34
N ASP A 224 -6.53 -9.24 16.88
CA ASP A 224 -7.44 -9.39 18.02
C ASP A 224 -8.89 -9.02 17.64
N SER A 225 -9.30 -9.44 16.45
CA SER A 225 -10.66 -9.25 15.95
C SER A 225 -11.59 -10.37 16.43
N PRO A 226 -12.92 -10.20 16.37
CA PRO A 226 -13.87 -11.28 16.63
C PRO A 226 -13.58 -12.52 15.78
N PHE A 227 -13.13 -12.35 14.52
CA PHE A 227 -12.75 -13.47 13.67
C PHE A 227 -11.52 -14.22 14.20
N ASP A 228 -10.52 -13.53 14.76
CA ASP A 228 -9.35 -14.17 15.36
C ASP A 228 -9.74 -15.06 16.53
N HIS A 229 -10.65 -14.60 17.39
CA HIS A 229 -11.20 -15.39 18.49
C HIS A 229 -11.99 -16.60 17.98
N PHE A 230 -12.77 -16.46 16.91
CA PHE A 230 -13.49 -17.55 16.28
C PHE A 230 -12.54 -18.65 15.77
N ILE A 231 -11.49 -18.27 15.05
CA ILE A 231 -10.47 -19.24 14.56
C ILE A 231 -9.70 -19.87 15.73
N ALA A 232 -9.48 -19.14 16.81
CA ALA A 232 -8.86 -19.66 18.03
C ALA A 232 -9.78 -20.62 18.83
N GLY A 233 -11.05 -20.80 18.41
CA GLY A 233 -11.97 -21.80 18.97
C GLY A 233 -13.18 -21.23 19.70
N ASP A 234 -13.31 -19.92 19.88
CA ASP A 234 -14.52 -19.32 20.43
C ASP A 234 -15.64 -19.27 19.37
N ARG A 235 -16.46 -20.31 19.34
CA ARG A 235 -17.58 -20.44 18.40
C ARG A 235 -18.62 -19.33 18.48
N ASN A 236 -18.64 -18.56 19.57
CA ASN A 236 -19.60 -17.49 19.80
C ASN A 236 -19.04 -16.10 19.49
N ALA A 237 -17.77 -16.01 19.13
CA ALA A 237 -17.11 -14.72 18.83
C ALA A 237 -17.68 -14.00 17.61
N ILE A 238 -18.34 -14.74 16.69
CA ILE A 238 -18.98 -14.18 15.49
C ILE A 238 -20.41 -14.69 15.33
N SER A 239 -21.27 -13.92 14.65
CA SER A 239 -22.66 -14.27 14.41
C SER A 239 -22.82 -15.47 13.47
N ASP A 240 -24.00 -16.09 13.45
CA ASP A 240 -24.29 -17.17 12.49
C ASP A 240 -24.30 -16.67 11.04
N SER A 241 -24.68 -15.44 10.79
CA SER A 241 -24.52 -14.78 9.48
C SER A 241 -23.03 -14.74 9.06
N ALA A 242 -22.15 -14.27 9.93
CA ALA A 242 -20.71 -14.24 9.65
C ALA A 242 -20.11 -15.65 9.45
N LYS A 243 -20.63 -16.69 10.14
CA LYS A 243 -20.21 -18.08 9.91
C LYS A 243 -20.62 -18.59 8.53
N ARG A 244 -21.83 -18.28 8.07
CA ARG A 244 -22.27 -18.59 6.69
C ARG A 244 -21.42 -17.80 5.68
N GLY A 245 -21.13 -16.52 5.98
CA GLY A 245 -20.22 -15.70 5.19
C GLY A 245 -18.83 -16.33 5.06
N TRP A 246 -18.30 -16.91 6.14
CA TRP A 246 -17.02 -17.62 6.13
C TRP A 246 -17.06 -18.88 5.25
N GLU A 247 -18.15 -19.61 5.26
CA GLU A 247 -18.35 -20.75 4.35
C GLU A 247 -18.38 -20.28 2.89
N LEU A 248 -19.17 -19.23 2.59
CA LEU A 248 -19.25 -18.64 1.25
C LEU A 248 -17.89 -18.11 0.77
N PHE A 249 -17.15 -17.41 1.62
CA PHE A 249 -15.81 -16.89 1.34
C PHE A 249 -14.85 -17.97 0.84
N ASN A 250 -14.92 -19.16 1.43
CA ASN A 250 -14.05 -20.28 1.10
C ASN A 250 -14.58 -21.19 -0.03
N THR A 251 -15.81 -20.97 -0.49
CA THR A 251 -16.47 -21.82 -1.47
C THR A 251 -16.97 -21.00 -2.66
N ARG A 252 -18.26 -20.70 -2.71
CA ARG A 252 -18.95 -20.14 -3.86
C ARG A 252 -18.56 -18.68 -4.14
N ALA A 253 -18.29 -17.89 -3.11
CA ALA A 253 -17.84 -16.50 -3.28
C ALA A 253 -16.37 -16.40 -3.72
N ARG A 254 -15.58 -17.50 -3.65
CA ARG A 254 -14.22 -17.63 -4.19
C ARG A 254 -13.19 -16.60 -3.67
N CYS A 255 -13.51 -15.87 -2.60
CA CYS A 255 -12.64 -14.82 -2.05
C CYS A 255 -11.27 -15.37 -1.63
N ASN A 256 -11.25 -16.64 -1.16
CA ASN A 256 -10.04 -17.34 -0.74
C ASN A 256 -9.03 -17.61 -1.89
N LYS A 257 -9.37 -17.35 -3.13
CA LYS A 257 -8.44 -17.49 -4.27
C LYS A 257 -7.31 -16.46 -4.22
N CYS A 258 -7.65 -15.24 -3.85
CA CYS A 258 -6.71 -14.14 -3.69
C CYS A 258 -6.51 -13.79 -2.21
N HIS A 259 -7.57 -13.88 -1.41
CA HIS A 259 -7.55 -13.59 0.03
C HIS A 259 -7.42 -14.86 0.87
N ALA A 260 -6.44 -15.71 0.53
CA ALA A 260 -6.26 -17.00 1.17
C ALA A 260 -5.82 -16.89 2.63
N LEU A 261 -6.40 -17.79 3.45
CA LEU A 261 -5.75 -18.30 4.66
C LEU A 261 -4.69 -19.29 4.21
N THR A 262 -3.42 -19.02 4.41
CA THR A 262 -2.40 -20.03 4.14
C THR A 262 -2.47 -21.11 5.22
N GLU A 263 -2.65 -22.38 4.82
CA GLU A 263 -2.72 -23.53 5.75
C GLU A 263 -1.45 -23.67 6.61
N GLU A 264 -0.31 -23.24 6.09
CA GLU A 264 0.99 -23.27 6.78
C GLU A 264 1.09 -22.28 7.95
N LYS A 265 0.18 -21.30 8.03
CA LYS A 265 0.25 -20.22 9.02
C LYS A 265 -1.13 -19.92 9.60
N ARG A 266 -1.77 -20.94 10.19
CA ARG A 266 -3.07 -20.76 10.89
C ARG A 266 -3.08 -19.66 11.94
N ASP A 267 -1.90 -19.26 12.41
CA ASP A 267 -1.73 -18.20 13.40
C ASP A 267 -1.61 -16.79 12.79
N ALA A 268 -1.67 -16.66 11.45
CA ALA A 268 -1.39 -15.40 10.76
C ALA A 268 -2.20 -15.24 9.50
N THR A 269 -3.46 -14.89 9.68
CA THR A 269 -4.36 -14.65 8.57
C THR A 269 -4.24 -13.21 8.11
N TYR A 270 -3.54 -12.97 6.99
CA TYR A 270 -3.46 -11.64 6.36
C TYR A 270 -4.52 -11.42 5.30
N PHE A 271 -5.25 -12.45 4.89
CA PHE A 271 -6.22 -12.37 3.81
C PHE A 271 -5.65 -11.75 2.54
N THR A 272 -4.43 -12.14 2.18
CA THR A 272 -3.75 -11.70 0.94
C THR A 272 -2.72 -12.75 0.52
N ASP A 273 -2.64 -13.01 -0.77
CA ASP A 273 -1.56 -13.77 -1.41
C ASP A 273 -0.35 -12.88 -1.73
N ASN A 274 -0.52 -11.54 -1.62
CA ASN A 274 0.44 -10.54 -2.03
C ASN A 274 0.79 -10.59 -3.54
N ASP A 275 -0.05 -11.21 -4.35
CA ASP A 275 0.07 -11.24 -5.80
C ASP A 275 -0.76 -10.12 -6.44
N PHE A 276 -0.78 -10.07 -7.77
CA PHE A 276 -1.37 -8.98 -8.55
C PHE A 276 -2.44 -9.53 -9.47
N HIS A 277 -3.65 -8.97 -9.35
CA HIS A 277 -4.83 -9.41 -10.08
C HIS A 277 -5.49 -8.25 -10.80
N ASN A 278 -5.96 -8.50 -12.02
CA ASN A 278 -6.81 -7.58 -12.73
C ASN A 278 -8.27 -7.97 -12.45
N ILE A 279 -8.92 -7.19 -11.59
CA ILE A 279 -10.32 -7.40 -11.21
C ILE A 279 -11.30 -6.50 -11.98
N GLY A 280 -10.85 -5.86 -13.07
CA GLY A 280 -11.69 -5.03 -13.93
C GLY A 280 -11.80 -3.57 -13.51
N ILE A 281 -11.31 -3.19 -12.33
CA ILE A 281 -11.40 -1.80 -11.83
C ILE A 281 -10.46 -0.88 -12.62
N GLY A 282 -10.98 0.30 -13.00
CA GLY A 282 -10.25 1.31 -13.76
C GLY A 282 -10.25 1.12 -15.28
N ILE A 283 -10.42 -0.11 -15.79
CA ILE A 283 -10.47 -0.40 -17.23
C ILE A 283 -11.69 0.22 -17.91
N ILE A 284 -12.82 0.30 -17.21
CA ILE A 284 -14.08 0.85 -17.74
C ILE A 284 -13.93 2.30 -18.22
N ARG A 285 -12.99 3.04 -17.61
CA ARG A 285 -12.81 4.48 -17.86
C ARG A 285 -11.71 4.79 -18.87
N HIS A 286 -10.85 3.81 -19.20
CA HIS A 286 -9.62 4.03 -19.95
C HIS A 286 -9.42 2.97 -21.03
N ASP A 287 -8.97 3.40 -22.21
CA ASP A 287 -8.38 2.49 -23.19
C ASP A 287 -6.98 2.09 -22.72
N VAL A 288 -6.93 1.03 -21.92
CA VAL A 288 -5.66 0.55 -21.30
C VAL A 288 -4.65 0.08 -22.34
N VAL A 289 -5.07 -0.32 -23.54
CA VAL A 289 -4.16 -0.70 -24.63
C VAL A 289 -3.46 0.55 -25.17
N ALA A 290 -4.21 1.62 -25.42
CA ALA A 290 -3.64 2.87 -25.86
C ALA A 290 -2.72 3.49 -24.78
N LEU A 291 -3.11 3.42 -23.51
CA LEU A 291 -2.28 3.86 -22.38
C LEU A 291 -1.00 3.01 -22.24
N ALA A 292 -1.08 1.68 -22.41
CA ALA A 292 0.09 0.81 -22.37
C ALA A 292 1.10 1.16 -23.48
N CYS A 293 0.62 1.42 -24.70
CA CYS A 293 1.46 1.89 -25.79
C CYS A 293 2.16 3.22 -25.48
N GLN A 294 1.45 4.17 -24.87
CA GLN A 294 2.04 5.46 -24.46
C GLN A 294 3.08 5.27 -23.35
N ALA A 295 2.80 4.36 -22.40
CA ALA A 295 3.69 4.08 -21.28
C ALA A 295 4.98 3.36 -21.69
N GLU A 296 5.01 2.65 -22.83
CA GLU A 296 6.14 1.83 -23.25
C GLU A 296 7.45 2.63 -23.34
N SER A 297 7.42 3.83 -23.91
CA SER A 297 8.58 4.72 -23.98
C SER A 297 9.06 5.13 -22.58
N LEU A 298 8.14 5.50 -21.70
CA LEU A 298 8.41 5.88 -20.32
C LEU A 298 9.07 4.74 -19.55
N ILE A 299 8.48 3.55 -19.62
CA ILE A 299 8.98 2.36 -18.94
C ILE A 299 10.37 1.97 -19.47
N ASN A 300 10.60 2.08 -20.80
CA ASN A 300 11.88 1.76 -21.41
C ASN A 300 12.99 2.75 -21.03
N SER A 301 12.66 3.98 -20.65
CA SER A 301 13.62 4.94 -20.13
C SER A 301 14.26 4.50 -18.81
N GLY A 302 13.58 3.64 -18.02
CA GLY A 302 14.02 3.21 -16.69
C GLY A 302 14.03 4.34 -15.64
N ASN A 303 13.40 5.48 -15.95
CA ASN A 303 13.33 6.62 -15.04
C ASN A 303 12.29 6.36 -13.94
N ALA A 304 12.75 5.95 -12.76
CA ALA A 304 11.89 5.59 -11.63
C ALA A 304 10.98 6.75 -11.18
N THR A 305 11.49 8.00 -11.19
CA THR A 305 10.71 9.20 -10.84
C THR A 305 9.58 9.45 -11.84
N ALA A 306 9.85 9.27 -13.12
CA ALA A 306 8.84 9.44 -14.15
C ALA A 306 7.78 8.32 -14.11
N ILE A 307 8.18 7.11 -13.77
CA ILE A 307 7.25 5.98 -13.55
C ILE A 307 6.39 6.23 -12.31
N ASP A 308 6.97 6.70 -11.20
CA ASP A 308 6.22 7.08 -10.00
C ASP A 308 5.22 8.20 -10.28
N HIS A 309 5.64 9.23 -11.01
CA HIS A 309 4.75 10.29 -11.46
C HIS A 309 3.58 9.74 -12.29
N ALA A 310 3.86 8.89 -13.29
CA ALA A 310 2.81 8.28 -14.11
C ALA A 310 1.83 7.45 -13.30
N ALA A 311 2.33 6.69 -12.33
CA ALA A 311 1.52 5.83 -11.46
C ALA A 311 0.56 6.58 -10.53
N ILE A 312 0.87 7.84 -10.19
CA ILE A 312 0.12 8.61 -9.19
C ILE A 312 -0.64 9.80 -9.79
N GLN A 313 -0.17 10.36 -10.91
CA GLN A 313 -0.63 11.68 -11.39
C GLN A 313 -1.24 11.65 -12.79
N THR A 314 -1.29 10.51 -13.46
CA THR A 314 -1.81 10.42 -14.82
C THR A 314 -2.76 9.23 -14.98
N ASP A 315 -3.50 9.20 -16.08
CA ASP A 315 -4.38 8.08 -16.45
C ASP A 315 -3.61 6.75 -16.60
N MET A 316 -2.28 6.81 -16.78
CA MET A 316 -1.43 5.61 -16.75
C MET A 316 -1.46 4.90 -15.38
N SER A 317 -1.96 5.56 -14.34
CA SER A 317 -2.25 4.92 -13.04
C SER A 317 -3.11 3.67 -13.21
N ALA A 318 -4.05 3.65 -14.17
CA ALA A 318 -4.89 2.51 -14.48
C ALA A 318 -4.13 1.27 -14.99
N LEU A 319 -2.88 1.42 -15.44
CA LEU A 319 -2.06 0.31 -15.91
C LEU A 319 -1.50 -0.56 -14.78
N GLY A 320 -1.52 -0.07 -13.53
CA GLY A 320 -1.12 -0.85 -12.36
C GLY A 320 0.28 -1.45 -12.48
N ARG A 321 0.36 -2.75 -12.22
CA ARG A 321 1.61 -3.52 -12.22
C ARG A 321 2.38 -3.51 -13.54
N PHE A 322 1.68 -3.32 -14.67
CA PHE A 322 2.32 -3.22 -15.99
C PHE A 322 3.41 -2.15 -16.04
N LEU A 323 3.22 -0.99 -15.39
CA LEU A 323 4.22 0.08 -15.34
C LEU A 323 5.58 -0.38 -14.79
N ILE A 324 5.58 -1.44 -14.00
CA ILE A 324 6.77 -1.97 -13.33
C ILE A 324 7.36 -3.14 -14.09
N THR A 325 6.53 -4.04 -14.61
CA THR A 325 6.96 -5.33 -15.17
C THR A 325 7.06 -5.34 -16.67
N LYS A 326 6.34 -4.47 -17.38
CA LYS A 326 6.18 -4.45 -18.84
C LYS A 326 5.54 -5.71 -19.43
N LYS A 327 4.89 -6.51 -18.58
CA LYS A 327 4.23 -7.74 -19.03
C LYS A 327 2.78 -7.47 -19.35
N ASP A 328 2.32 -7.86 -20.52
CA ASP A 328 0.92 -7.71 -20.93
C ASP A 328 -0.06 -8.32 -19.91
N ALA A 329 0.32 -9.45 -19.31
CA ALA A 329 -0.48 -10.10 -18.28
C ALA A 329 -0.70 -9.26 -17.02
N ASP A 330 0.14 -8.25 -16.80
CA ASP A 330 0.09 -7.38 -15.63
C ASP A 330 -0.66 -6.05 -15.91
N ILE A 331 -1.24 -5.89 -17.11
CA ILE A 331 -2.04 -4.70 -17.45
C ILE A 331 -3.24 -4.61 -16.50
N ALA A 332 -3.38 -3.45 -15.88
CA ALA A 332 -4.42 -3.12 -14.90
C ALA A 332 -4.53 -4.12 -13.74
N SER A 333 -3.42 -4.79 -13.41
CA SER A 333 -3.32 -5.64 -12.23
C SER A 333 -2.82 -4.84 -11.04
N PHE A 334 -3.44 -5.09 -9.87
CA PHE A 334 -3.11 -4.45 -8.61
C PHE A 334 -2.93 -5.50 -7.52
N LYS A 335 -2.12 -5.15 -6.52
CA LYS A 335 -1.83 -6.05 -5.41
C LYS A 335 -3.08 -6.34 -4.60
N THR A 336 -3.30 -7.61 -4.26
CA THR A 336 -4.32 -8.02 -3.29
C THR A 336 -4.06 -7.37 -1.93
N PRO A 337 -4.96 -6.51 -1.41
CA PRO A 337 -4.79 -5.91 -0.09
C PRO A 337 -5.13 -6.92 1.02
N ASP A 338 -4.60 -6.67 2.23
CA ASP A 338 -5.10 -7.29 3.46
C ASP A 338 -6.57 -6.89 3.70
N LEU A 339 -7.40 -7.81 4.19
CA LEU A 339 -8.80 -7.53 4.55
C LEU A 339 -9.00 -7.16 6.03
N ARG A 340 -7.96 -7.18 6.85
CA ARG A 340 -8.09 -6.75 8.24
C ARG A 340 -8.53 -5.31 8.32
N ASN A 341 -9.54 -5.06 9.15
CA ASN A 341 -10.15 -3.74 9.31
C ASN A 341 -10.80 -3.17 8.03
N VAL A 342 -11.08 -4.01 7.02
CA VAL A 342 -11.60 -3.56 5.73
C VAL A 342 -12.88 -2.73 5.87
N LEU A 343 -13.78 -3.05 6.83
CA LEU A 343 -14.99 -2.28 7.08
C LEU A 343 -14.75 -0.78 7.28
N ILE A 344 -13.66 -0.41 7.95
CA ILE A 344 -13.38 0.98 8.34
C ILE A 344 -12.36 1.69 7.42
N THR A 345 -12.06 1.10 6.28
CA THR A 345 -11.11 1.67 5.30
C THR A 345 -11.76 2.09 3.98
N ALA A 346 -13.08 2.31 4.01
CA ALA A 346 -13.81 2.86 2.86
C ALA A 346 -13.27 4.26 2.44
N PRO A 347 -13.36 4.64 1.16
CA PRO A 347 -13.88 3.86 0.03
C PRO A 347 -12.85 2.85 -0.52
N TYR A 348 -13.32 1.89 -1.32
CA TYR A 348 -12.59 0.69 -1.68
C TYR A 348 -11.98 0.71 -3.07
N PHE A 349 -11.11 -0.28 -3.33
CA PHE A 349 -10.27 -0.45 -4.51
C PHE A 349 -9.15 0.60 -4.61
N HIS A 350 -8.25 0.39 -5.57
CA HIS A 350 -7.07 1.23 -5.75
C HIS A 350 -7.40 2.67 -6.17
N ASP A 351 -8.60 2.91 -6.68
CA ASP A 351 -9.10 4.21 -7.13
C ASP A 351 -10.22 4.77 -6.25
N GLY A 352 -10.57 4.06 -5.15
CA GLY A 352 -11.64 4.46 -4.24
C GLY A 352 -13.04 4.52 -4.89
N SER A 353 -13.27 3.73 -5.94
CA SER A 353 -14.51 3.80 -6.74
C SER A 353 -15.73 3.17 -6.09
N GLN A 354 -15.58 2.39 -5.03
CA GLN A 354 -16.68 1.76 -4.32
C GLN A 354 -16.79 2.30 -2.90
N GLU A 355 -17.99 2.72 -2.50
CA GLU A 355 -18.23 3.41 -1.23
C GLU A 355 -18.57 2.46 -0.08
N THR A 356 -19.14 1.29 -0.40
CA THR A 356 -19.58 0.31 0.59
C THR A 356 -19.05 -1.09 0.31
N LEU A 357 -19.05 -1.96 1.32
CA LEU A 357 -18.73 -3.38 1.12
C LEU A 357 -19.76 -4.10 0.26
N TRP A 358 -21.01 -3.62 0.25
CA TRP A 358 -22.05 -4.15 -0.65
C TRP A 358 -21.73 -3.84 -2.11
N ASP A 359 -21.23 -2.62 -2.42
CA ASP A 359 -20.77 -2.26 -3.77
C ASP A 359 -19.62 -3.13 -4.22
N VAL A 360 -18.67 -3.38 -3.30
CA VAL A 360 -17.55 -4.32 -3.55
C VAL A 360 -18.05 -5.71 -3.87
N MET A 361 -19.01 -6.22 -3.06
CA MET A 361 -19.60 -7.55 -3.29
C MET A 361 -20.42 -7.61 -4.57
N ASP A 362 -21.14 -6.54 -4.93
CA ASP A 362 -21.89 -6.43 -6.17
C ASP A 362 -20.97 -6.49 -7.40
N HIS A 363 -19.81 -5.79 -7.32
CA HIS A 363 -18.77 -5.88 -8.36
C HIS A 363 -18.30 -7.33 -8.57
N TYR A 364 -17.91 -8.04 -7.51
CA TYR A 364 -17.49 -9.43 -7.61
C TYR A 364 -18.63 -10.35 -8.02
N ASN A 365 -19.86 -10.10 -7.56
CA ASN A 365 -21.04 -10.90 -7.90
C ASN A 365 -21.39 -10.82 -9.39
N LYS A 366 -21.14 -9.66 -10.02
CA LYS A 366 -21.31 -9.43 -11.48
C LYS A 366 -20.17 -10.02 -12.30
N GLY A 367 -18.97 -10.19 -11.73
CA GLY A 367 -17.81 -10.77 -12.41
C GLY A 367 -17.34 -9.94 -13.59
N ASP A 368 -17.16 -8.63 -13.40
CA ASP A 368 -16.76 -7.62 -14.39
C ASP A 368 -17.77 -7.32 -15.51
N GLY A 369 -18.66 -8.14 -15.92
CA GLY A 369 -19.70 -7.85 -16.94
C GLY A 369 -19.23 -7.15 -18.25
N ILE A 370 -17.94 -6.85 -18.38
CA ILE A 370 -17.29 -6.15 -19.49
C ILE A 370 -16.25 -7.06 -20.12
N HIS A 371 -16.14 -6.99 -21.45
CA HIS A 371 -15.12 -7.76 -22.16
C HIS A 371 -13.71 -7.19 -21.88
N ASN A 372 -13.05 -7.74 -20.86
CA ASN A 372 -11.68 -7.41 -20.47
C ASN A 372 -10.75 -8.60 -20.78
N PRO A 373 -9.86 -8.47 -21.80
CA PRO A 373 -8.99 -9.57 -22.20
C PRO A 373 -7.86 -9.87 -21.22
N TYR A 374 -7.67 -9.01 -20.22
CA TYR A 374 -6.64 -9.11 -19.17
C TYR A 374 -7.24 -9.49 -17.82
N LEU A 375 -8.56 -9.70 -17.75
CA LEU A 375 -9.27 -10.05 -16.53
C LEU A 375 -8.70 -11.35 -15.94
N ASP A 376 -8.52 -11.36 -14.63
CA ASP A 376 -8.14 -12.58 -13.92
C ASP A 376 -9.17 -13.69 -14.15
N GLU A 377 -8.71 -14.93 -14.36
CA GLU A 377 -9.58 -16.07 -14.66
C GLU A 377 -10.52 -16.45 -13.51
N ASP A 378 -10.20 -16.04 -12.29
CA ASP A 378 -11.04 -16.22 -11.12
C ASP A 378 -12.16 -15.18 -10.98
N MET A 379 -12.12 -14.10 -11.77
CA MET A 379 -13.21 -13.11 -11.86
C MET A 379 -14.34 -13.65 -12.74
N GLN A 380 -15.33 -14.26 -12.11
CA GLN A 380 -16.52 -14.83 -12.77
C GLN A 380 -17.75 -14.50 -11.93
N PRO A 381 -18.95 -14.36 -12.57
CA PRO A 381 -20.19 -14.14 -11.84
C PRO A 381 -20.40 -15.18 -10.73
N LEU A 382 -20.66 -14.72 -9.51
CA LEU A 382 -20.77 -15.59 -8.33
C LEU A 382 -22.20 -16.09 -8.12
N ALA A 383 -23.19 -15.39 -8.67
CA ALA A 383 -24.61 -15.66 -8.50
C ALA A 383 -25.04 -15.79 -7.03
N LEU A 384 -24.53 -14.90 -6.19
CA LEU A 384 -24.94 -14.78 -4.79
C LEU A 384 -26.25 -14.01 -4.69
N SER A 385 -27.15 -14.44 -3.81
CA SER A 385 -28.34 -13.68 -3.42
C SER A 385 -27.95 -12.50 -2.50
N GLU A 386 -28.84 -11.53 -2.34
CA GLU A 386 -28.65 -10.40 -1.42
C GLU A 386 -28.33 -10.87 0.01
N GLY A 387 -29.06 -11.87 0.52
CA GLY A 387 -28.80 -12.42 1.86
C GLY A 387 -27.43 -13.10 2.00
N GLU A 388 -26.89 -13.67 0.92
CA GLU A 388 -25.54 -14.24 0.92
C GLU A 388 -24.47 -13.16 0.83
N ILE A 389 -24.73 -12.05 0.14
CA ILE A 389 -23.90 -10.85 0.16
C ILE A 389 -23.86 -10.29 1.59
N ASP A 390 -25.02 -10.17 2.26
CA ASP A 390 -25.10 -9.74 3.66
C ASP A 390 -24.27 -10.65 4.59
N ASP A 391 -24.30 -11.96 4.38
CA ASP A 391 -23.51 -12.93 5.15
C ASP A 391 -21.99 -12.71 4.95
N VAL A 392 -21.54 -12.44 3.72
CA VAL A 392 -20.13 -12.13 3.46
C VAL A 392 -19.73 -10.78 4.06
N VAL A 393 -20.56 -9.75 3.96
CA VAL A 393 -20.31 -8.45 4.61
C VAL A 393 -20.28 -8.59 6.13
N ALA A 394 -21.15 -9.42 6.71
CA ALA A 394 -21.11 -9.73 8.14
C ALA A 394 -19.79 -10.39 8.54
N LEU A 395 -19.25 -11.30 7.72
CA LEU A 395 -17.91 -11.84 7.93
C LEU A 395 -16.83 -10.76 7.90
N LEU A 396 -16.79 -9.95 6.83
CA LEU A 396 -15.78 -8.90 6.66
C LEU A 396 -15.78 -7.91 7.82
N SER A 397 -16.96 -7.62 8.39
CA SER A 397 -17.11 -6.76 9.57
C SER A 397 -16.42 -7.35 10.81
N THR A 398 -16.35 -8.69 10.93
CA THR A 398 -15.69 -9.36 12.07
C THR A 398 -14.15 -9.28 12.01
N LEU A 399 -13.58 -8.82 10.90
CA LEU A 399 -12.14 -8.61 10.74
C LEU A 399 -11.67 -7.26 11.35
N THR A 400 -12.60 -6.47 11.89
CA THR A 400 -12.30 -5.23 12.60
C THR A 400 -11.73 -5.55 13.97
N SER A 401 -10.51 -5.10 14.23
CA SER A 401 -9.81 -5.38 15.49
C SER A 401 -10.43 -4.64 16.68
N ALA A 402 -10.20 -5.17 17.88
CA ALA A 402 -10.79 -4.65 19.12
C ALA A 402 -10.57 -3.14 19.33
N GLN A 403 -9.42 -2.61 18.91
CA GLN A 403 -9.10 -1.18 19.03
C GLN A 403 -9.97 -0.26 18.16
N TYR A 404 -10.68 -0.79 17.17
CA TYR A 404 -11.53 -0.05 16.23
C TYR A 404 -13.01 -0.45 16.31
N THR A 405 -13.44 -1.16 17.35
CA THR A 405 -14.82 -1.66 17.46
C THR A 405 -15.85 -0.55 17.33
N GLU A 406 -15.65 0.59 18.01
CA GLU A 406 -16.59 1.72 17.95
C GLU A 406 -16.69 2.32 16.55
N GLN A 407 -15.55 2.49 15.88
CA GLN A 407 -15.51 2.96 14.48
C GLN A 407 -16.19 1.96 13.55
N GLY A 408 -15.98 0.65 13.76
CA GLY A 408 -16.61 -0.41 12.98
C GLY A 408 -18.14 -0.37 13.07
N VAL A 409 -18.69 -0.16 14.27
CA VAL A 409 -20.16 -0.04 14.45
C VAL A 409 -20.71 1.15 13.67
N LYS A 410 -20.10 2.33 13.83
CA LYS A 410 -20.51 3.56 13.13
C LYS A 410 -20.43 3.43 11.60
N GLU A 411 -19.36 2.81 11.13
CA GLU A 411 -19.14 2.64 9.69
C GLU A 411 -20.09 1.62 9.09
N LEU A 412 -20.41 0.54 9.79
CA LEU A 412 -21.41 -0.42 9.35
C LEU A 412 -22.81 0.21 9.23
N GLU A 413 -23.18 1.07 10.18
CA GLU A 413 -24.42 1.83 10.13
C GLU A 413 -24.44 2.77 8.92
N ARG A 414 -23.38 3.54 8.71
CA ARG A 414 -23.22 4.45 7.56
C ARG A 414 -23.36 3.72 6.20
N GLN A 415 -22.74 2.55 6.07
CA GLN A 415 -22.75 1.81 4.80
C GLN A 415 -24.10 1.15 4.50
N ARG A 416 -25.00 1.06 5.46
CA ARG A 416 -26.37 0.53 5.29
C ARG A 416 -27.40 1.59 4.89
N GLU A 417 -27.09 2.87 5.10
CA GLU A 417 -27.91 4.02 4.69
C GLU A 417 -27.77 4.32 3.19
#